data_b6d6129081de6373028135ee29cddf14
#
_entry.id   b6d6129081de6373028135ee29cddf14
#
_cell.length_a   1.000
_cell.length_b   1.000
_cell.length_c   1.000
_cell.angle_alpha   90.00
_cell.angle_beta   90.00
_cell.angle_gamma   90.00
#
_symmetry.space_group_name_H-M   'P 1'
#
loop_
_entity.id
_entity.type
_entity.pdbx_description
1 polymer ?
#
loop_
_entity_poly.entity_id
_entity_poly.type
_entity_poly.pdbx_seq_one_letter_code
_entity_poly.pdbx_strand_id
1 'polypeptide(L)'
;MPWKHGYTISDEVGLRDDQVRWPDGNRCCVTVVVDLSVARGPEGIRAADLMHPDAFFAAHDGLDQLLAVLKRFGITATFAVPAVIAQLRADRIRALLADGHEIAGNGLKHEDVSGLTAAEERARLDLATDILTRATGQRPSGWFCLPRQDDPFAGGTISRHTMDLLIDAGYEYMGNGLADDVPHYWGTDFASRRAILALPYYYHFDDQWFLLFPRKGTGLEHADDLFRNWRAEFDAQYKRGRQFSMVLHPGAMGWGHRLQLLEDFLAHVRGFPGVWNPTSAACARYWQATYPAGEYLKLEPSVWQDHPGSLS
;
A
#
# COMPACT_ATOMS: atom_id res chain seq x y z
N MET A 1 0.68 -9.07 14.88
CA MET A 1 -0.51 -9.24 14.00
C MET A 1 -1.75 -9.18 14.86
N PRO A 2 -2.83 -8.52 14.44
CA PRO A 2 -4.06 -8.53 15.21
C PRO A 2 -4.69 -9.92 15.10
N TRP A 3 -4.61 -10.69 16.16
CA TRP A 3 -5.28 -11.97 16.28
C TRP A 3 -6.77 -11.72 16.54
N LYS A 4 -7.62 -12.29 15.73
CA LYS A 4 -9.05 -12.34 16.00
C LYS A 4 -9.36 -13.62 16.76
N HIS A 5 -10.27 -13.51 17.73
CA HIS A 5 -10.70 -14.69 18.47
C HIS A 5 -11.38 -15.67 17.52
N GLY A 6 -10.81 -16.83 17.39
CA GLY A 6 -11.32 -17.92 16.59
C GLY A 6 -10.74 -18.07 15.18
N TYR A 7 -9.97 -17.08 14.66
CA TYR A 7 -9.28 -17.25 13.40
C TYR A 7 -8.25 -16.11 13.13
N THR A 8 -7.40 -16.30 12.11
CA THR A 8 -6.44 -15.30 11.61
C THR A 8 -6.52 -15.20 10.09
N ILE A 9 -5.87 -14.18 9.51
CA ILE A 9 -5.77 -14.04 8.04
C ILE A 9 -5.03 -15.22 7.40
N SER A 10 -4.15 -15.88 8.13
CA SER A 10 -3.43 -17.07 7.65
C SER A 10 -4.31 -18.30 7.45
N ASP A 11 -5.53 -18.27 7.96
CA ASP A 11 -6.52 -19.32 7.76
C ASP A 11 -7.26 -19.20 6.41
N GLU A 12 -7.06 -18.08 5.68
CA GLU A 12 -7.63 -17.90 4.35
C GLU A 12 -6.97 -18.87 3.35
N VAL A 13 -7.80 -19.56 2.57
CA VAL A 13 -7.34 -20.40 1.48
C VAL A 13 -7.10 -19.55 0.24
N GLY A 14 -5.83 -19.32 -0.09
CA GLY A 14 -5.42 -18.53 -1.25
C GLY A 14 -5.78 -19.18 -2.60
N LEU A 15 -5.82 -18.37 -3.65
CA LEU A 15 -6.03 -18.82 -5.02
C LEU A 15 -4.74 -19.40 -5.61
N ARG A 16 -4.87 -20.52 -6.35
CA ARG A 16 -3.75 -21.07 -7.14
C ARG A 16 -3.52 -20.24 -8.41
N ASP A 17 -2.33 -20.31 -8.97
CA ASP A 17 -1.93 -19.57 -10.18
C ASP A 17 -2.90 -19.80 -11.37
N ASP A 18 -3.41 -21.03 -11.51
CA ASP A 18 -4.36 -21.40 -12.56
C ASP A 18 -5.78 -20.84 -12.35
N GLN A 19 -6.07 -20.26 -11.21
CA GLN A 19 -7.35 -19.64 -10.86
C GLN A 19 -7.34 -18.13 -11.02
N VAL A 20 -6.16 -17.51 -10.98
CA VAL A 20 -6.03 -16.04 -11.10
C VAL A 20 -6.30 -15.59 -12.53
N ARG A 21 -7.14 -14.57 -12.69
CA ARG A 21 -7.46 -13.94 -13.96
C ARG A 21 -7.42 -12.42 -13.81
N TRP A 22 -6.93 -11.76 -14.83
CA TRP A 22 -6.92 -10.29 -14.93
C TRP A 22 -7.82 -9.84 -16.09
N PRO A 23 -8.29 -8.58 -16.10
CA PRO A 23 -9.22 -8.10 -17.11
C PRO A 23 -8.60 -8.18 -18.53
N ASP A 24 -9.43 -8.27 -19.53
CA ASP A 24 -9.04 -8.23 -20.95
C ASP A 24 -8.00 -9.27 -21.38
N GLY A 25 -7.92 -10.39 -20.61
CA GLY A 25 -6.94 -11.43 -20.88
C GLY A 25 -5.50 -11.06 -20.50
N ASN A 26 -5.30 -10.00 -19.72
CA ASN A 26 -3.98 -9.63 -19.21
C ASN A 26 -3.40 -10.79 -18.37
N ARG A 27 -2.08 -10.89 -18.44
CA ARG A 27 -1.34 -11.97 -17.78
C ARG A 27 -0.89 -11.63 -16.38
N CYS A 28 -0.59 -10.36 -16.12
CA CYS A 28 -0.04 -9.92 -14.83
C CYS A 28 -0.61 -8.55 -14.47
N CYS A 29 -0.81 -8.31 -13.18
CA CYS A 29 -1.16 -7.00 -12.65
C CYS A 29 0.09 -6.34 -12.06
N VAL A 30 0.29 -5.05 -12.33
CA VAL A 30 1.36 -4.25 -11.72
C VAL A 30 0.75 -3.02 -11.07
N THR A 31 0.83 -2.92 -9.76
CA THR A 31 0.37 -1.75 -9.01
C THR A 31 1.54 -0.92 -8.51
N VAL A 32 1.43 0.39 -8.67
CA VAL A 32 2.42 1.36 -8.19
C VAL A 32 1.75 2.24 -7.14
N VAL A 33 2.32 2.26 -5.96
CA VAL A 33 1.90 3.13 -4.85
C VAL A 33 2.98 4.18 -4.62
N VAL A 34 2.59 5.42 -4.39
CA VAL A 34 3.50 6.50 -4.01
C VAL A 34 3.11 6.99 -2.62
N ASP A 35 3.98 6.82 -1.64
CA ASP A 35 3.76 7.35 -0.29
C ASP A 35 4.22 8.81 -0.20
N LEU A 36 3.31 9.68 0.18
CA LEU A 36 3.59 11.10 0.42
C LEU A 36 3.84 11.42 1.90
N SER A 37 3.98 10.41 2.75
CA SER A 37 4.30 10.63 4.16
C SER A 37 5.74 11.09 4.33
N VAL A 38 5.91 12.01 5.27
CA VAL A 38 7.21 12.46 5.79
C VAL A 38 7.30 12.22 7.30
N ALA A 39 6.42 11.37 7.84
CA ALA A 39 6.42 11.01 9.25
C ALA A 39 7.67 10.19 9.58
N ARG A 40 8.34 10.53 10.68
CA ARG A 40 9.57 9.85 11.14
C ARG A 40 9.35 8.99 12.37
N GLY A 41 8.35 9.26 13.16
CA GLY A 41 8.12 8.58 14.43
C GLY A 41 6.64 8.35 14.73
N PRO A 42 6.35 7.71 15.88
CA PRO A 42 5.00 7.31 16.25
C PRO A 42 4.03 8.47 16.46
N GLU A 43 4.52 9.70 16.67
CA GLU A 43 3.64 10.87 16.78
C GLU A 43 3.04 11.29 15.43
N GLY A 44 3.51 10.70 14.34
CA GLY A 44 3.16 11.09 12.98
C GLY A 44 3.84 12.40 12.55
N ILE A 45 3.37 13.00 11.48
CA ILE A 45 3.96 14.21 10.90
C ILE A 45 3.87 15.39 11.88
N ARG A 46 5.02 15.95 12.21
CA ARG A 46 5.20 17.15 13.04
C ARG A 46 5.67 18.32 12.20
N ALA A 47 5.58 19.54 12.73
CA ALA A 47 6.11 20.73 12.06
C ALA A 47 7.62 20.62 11.76
N ALA A 48 8.38 19.97 12.66
CA ALA A 48 9.81 19.74 12.45
C ALA A 48 10.09 18.81 11.27
N ASP A 49 9.25 17.80 11.06
CA ASP A 49 9.41 16.86 9.94
C ASP A 49 9.17 17.58 8.59
N LEU A 50 8.20 18.50 8.54
CA LEU A 50 7.90 19.30 7.34
C LEU A 50 9.01 20.32 7.02
N MET A 51 9.77 20.75 8.02
CA MET A 51 10.90 21.69 7.86
C MET A 51 12.21 20.99 7.50
N HIS A 52 12.25 19.68 7.51
CA HIS A 52 13.45 18.94 7.15
C HIS A 52 13.74 19.04 5.64
N PRO A 53 15.01 19.21 5.23
CA PRO A 53 15.37 19.31 3.81
C PRO A 53 14.84 18.16 2.94
N ASP A 54 14.85 16.94 3.46
CA ASP A 54 14.33 15.74 2.74
C ASP A 54 12.84 15.86 2.45
N ALA A 55 12.05 16.38 3.41
CA ALA A 55 10.61 16.56 3.23
C ALA A 55 10.32 17.64 2.19
N PHE A 56 11.15 18.69 2.16
CA PHE A 56 11.07 19.71 1.12
C PHE A 56 11.39 19.12 -0.27
N PHE A 57 12.49 18.39 -0.38
CA PHE A 57 12.86 17.70 -1.62
C PHE A 57 11.76 16.71 -2.06
N ALA A 58 11.28 15.86 -1.15
CA ALA A 58 10.23 14.89 -1.42
C ALA A 58 8.94 15.53 -1.96
N ALA A 59 8.58 16.70 -1.42
CA ALA A 59 7.33 17.38 -1.77
C ALA A 59 7.42 18.20 -3.06
N HIS A 60 8.60 18.49 -3.55
CA HIS A 60 8.88 19.31 -4.73
C HIS A 60 9.65 18.53 -5.79
N ASP A 61 10.98 18.69 -5.85
CA ASP A 61 11.80 18.13 -6.92
C ASP A 61 11.67 16.60 -7.04
N GLY A 62 11.70 15.88 -5.91
CA GLY A 62 11.59 14.43 -5.90
C GLY A 62 10.26 13.94 -6.47
N LEU A 63 9.15 14.58 -6.08
CA LEU A 63 7.83 14.25 -6.60
C LEU A 63 7.69 14.64 -8.08
N ASP A 64 8.17 15.80 -8.49
CA ASP A 64 8.08 16.26 -9.89
C ASP A 64 8.87 15.33 -10.82
N GLN A 65 10.06 14.91 -10.42
CA GLN A 65 10.88 13.99 -11.17
C GLN A 65 10.21 12.59 -11.28
N LEU A 66 9.68 12.08 -10.17
CA LEU A 66 8.97 10.82 -10.16
C LEU A 66 7.75 10.86 -11.09
N LEU A 67 6.94 11.92 -11.00
CA LEU A 67 5.77 12.10 -11.88
C LEU A 67 6.16 12.17 -13.35
N ALA A 68 7.28 12.82 -13.68
CA ALA A 68 7.78 12.86 -15.06
C ALA A 68 8.12 11.45 -15.59
N VAL A 69 8.70 10.59 -14.75
CA VAL A 69 8.98 9.19 -15.11
C VAL A 69 7.67 8.43 -15.29
N LEU A 70 6.74 8.48 -14.31
CA LEU A 70 5.45 7.78 -14.41
C LEU A 70 4.69 8.18 -15.68
N LYS A 71 4.63 9.48 -15.98
CA LYS A 71 3.99 10.01 -17.18
C LYS A 71 4.63 9.50 -18.48
N ARG A 72 5.96 9.51 -18.55
CA ARG A 72 6.71 9.03 -19.73
C ARG A 72 6.44 7.55 -20.03
N PHE A 73 6.26 6.76 -19.00
CA PHE A 73 5.96 5.32 -19.11
C PHE A 73 4.46 5.03 -19.17
N GLY A 74 3.60 6.02 -19.01
CA GLY A 74 2.14 5.86 -19.01
C GLY A 74 1.66 5.07 -17.78
N ILE A 75 2.35 5.20 -16.65
CA ILE A 75 2.04 4.49 -15.40
C ILE A 75 1.00 5.28 -14.62
N THR A 76 -0.08 4.60 -14.29
CA THR A 76 -1.06 5.07 -13.31
C THR A 76 -0.65 4.60 -11.91
N ALA A 77 -0.71 5.48 -10.93
CA ALA A 77 -0.31 5.18 -9.55
C ALA A 77 -1.41 5.54 -8.54
N THR A 78 -1.36 4.93 -7.37
CA THR A 78 -2.15 5.32 -6.20
C THR A 78 -1.26 6.06 -5.22
N PHE A 79 -1.65 7.26 -4.84
CA PHE A 79 -0.94 8.06 -3.85
C PHE A 79 -1.53 7.81 -2.46
N ALA A 80 -0.73 7.26 -1.56
CA ALA A 80 -1.04 7.08 -0.15
C ALA A 80 -0.74 8.40 0.58
N VAL A 81 -1.78 9.11 1.01
CA VAL A 81 -1.67 10.49 1.48
C VAL A 81 -2.13 10.63 2.92
N PRO A 82 -1.24 11.00 3.86
CA PRO A 82 -1.66 11.49 5.16
C PRO A 82 -2.55 12.73 5.01
N ALA A 83 -3.69 12.77 5.72
CA ALA A 83 -4.69 13.83 5.52
C ALA A 83 -4.13 15.25 5.74
N VAL A 84 -3.20 15.41 6.68
CA VAL A 84 -2.54 16.72 6.89
C VAL A 84 -1.72 17.17 5.68
N ILE A 85 -1.14 16.27 4.90
CA ILE A 85 -0.45 16.61 3.65
C ILE A 85 -1.46 17.10 2.60
N ALA A 86 -2.60 16.42 2.48
CA ALA A 86 -3.67 16.86 1.59
C ALA A 86 -4.22 18.23 1.98
N GLN A 87 -4.34 18.53 3.26
CA GLN A 87 -4.74 19.84 3.75
C GLN A 87 -3.74 20.93 3.41
N LEU A 88 -2.45 20.66 3.59
CA LEU A 88 -1.37 21.62 3.34
C LEU A 88 -1.10 21.87 1.85
N ARG A 89 -1.38 20.89 1.00
CA ARG A 89 -1.00 20.88 -0.42
C ARG A 89 -2.16 20.50 -1.34
N ALA A 90 -3.37 20.97 -1.03
CA ALA A 90 -4.59 20.57 -1.72
C ALA A 90 -4.53 20.74 -3.25
N ASP A 91 -3.88 21.81 -3.75
CA ASP A 91 -3.73 22.04 -5.19
C ASP A 91 -2.87 20.94 -5.84
N ARG A 92 -1.80 20.53 -5.17
CA ARG A 92 -0.93 19.46 -5.64
C ARG A 92 -1.68 18.12 -5.70
N ILE A 93 -2.45 17.81 -4.67
CA ILE A 93 -3.26 16.59 -4.60
C ILE A 93 -4.33 16.58 -5.69
N ARG A 94 -4.97 17.72 -5.98
CA ARG A 94 -5.91 17.82 -7.10
C ARG A 94 -5.26 17.64 -8.46
N ALA A 95 -4.03 18.12 -8.63
CA ALA A 95 -3.27 17.90 -9.86
C ALA A 95 -2.99 16.41 -10.11
N LEU A 96 -2.64 15.65 -9.07
CA LEU A 96 -2.46 14.19 -9.19
C LEU A 96 -3.73 13.48 -9.66
N LEU A 97 -4.89 13.87 -9.14
CA LEU A 97 -6.18 13.33 -9.60
C LEU A 97 -6.47 13.72 -11.05
N ALA A 98 -6.19 14.97 -11.44
CA ALA A 98 -6.39 15.43 -12.83
C ALA A 98 -5.51 14.68 -13.82
N ASP A 99 -4.33 14.22 -13.40
CA ASP A 99 -3.42 13.38 -14.19
C ASP A 99 -3.85 11.89 -14.22
N GLY A 100 -4.98 11.53 -13.60
CA GLY A 100 -5.54 10.17 -13.64
C GLY A 100 -5.03 9.24 -12.54
N HIS A 101 -4.29 9.75 -11.57
CA HIS A 101 -3.86 8.98 -10.40
C HIS A 101 -4.98 8.88 -9.35
N GLU A 102 -4.86 7.93 -8.44
CA GLU A 102 -5.76 7.78 -7.30
C GLU A 102 -5.18 8.42 -6.05
N ILE A 103 -6.04 8.94 -5.17
CA ILE A 103 -5.69 9.37 -3.82
C ILE A 103 -6.35 8.44 -2.81
N ALA A 104 -5.53 7.78 -1.99
CA ALA A 104 -5.94 6.93 -0.87
C ALA A 104 -5.46 7.53 0.46
N GLY A 105 -6.13 7.18 1.56
CA GLY A 105 -5.71 7.62 2.89
C GLY A 105 -4.47 6.88 3.41
N ASN A 106 -3.65 7.57 4.22
CA ASN A 106 -2.51 7.00 4.94
C ASN A 106 -2.41 7.62 6.35
N GLY A 107 -3.48 7.50 7.12
CA GLY A 107 -3.60 8.11 8.44
C GLY A 107 -4.04 9.58 8.43
N LEU A 108 -4.36 10.13 9.59
CA LEU A 108 -4.59 11.57 9.75
C LEU A 108 -3.28 12.34 9.54
N LYS A 109 -2.25 11.97 10.28
CA LYS A 109 -0.87 12.45 10.14
C LYS A 109 0.17 11.30 10.15
N HIS A 110 -0.29 10.10 9.83
CA HIS A 110 0.50 8.87 9.83
C HIS A 110 1.09 8.53 11.21
N GLU A 111 0.29 8.75 12.24
CA GLU A 111 0.64 8.48 13.63
C GLU A 111 0.41 7.02 14.04
N ASP A 112 0.94 6.67 15.20
CA ASP A 112 0.68 5.39 15.86
C ASP A 112 -0.77 5.35 16.39
N VAL A 113 -1.51 4.33 15.97
CA VAL A 113 -2.90 4.11 16.39
C VAL A 113 -3.05 2.90 17.31
N SER A 114 -1.99 2.13 17.57
CA SER A 114 -2.04 0.85 18.30
C SER A 114 -2.52 0.99 19.74
N GLY A 115 -2.24 2.12 20.37
CA GLY A 115 -2.65 2.43 21.73
C GLY A 115 -3.99 3.13 21.87
N LEU A 116 -4.68 3.40 20.75
CA LEU A 116 -5.94 4.13 20.77
C LEU A 116 -7.12 3.21 21.10
N THR A 117 -8.12 3.79 21.75
CA THR A 117 -9.44 3.16 21.81
C THR A 117 -10.12 3.19 20.44
N ALA A 118 -11.09 2.32 20.21
CA ALA A 118 -11.86 2.31 18.96
C ALA A 118 -12.51 3.68 18.67
N ALA A 119 -12.98 4.39 19.69
CA ALA A 119 -13.59 5.70 19.52
C ALA A 119 -12.59 6.78 19.10
N GLU A 120 -11.39 6.77 19.68
CA GLU A 120 -10.32 7.71 19.33
C GLU A 120 -9.79 7.47 17.92
N GLU A 121 -9.58 6.20 17.55
CA GLU A 121 -9.15 5.84 16.20
C GLU A 121 -10.22 6.18 15.17
N ARG A 122 -11.51 5.90 15.48
CA ARG A 122 -12.65 6.30 14.65
C ARG A 122 -12.69 7.80 14.39
N ALA A 123 -12.53 8.61 15.44
CA ALA A 123 -12.53 10.05 15.28
C ALA A 123 -11.40 10.55 14.37
N ARG A 124 -10.22 9.92 14.43
CA ARG A 124 -9.09 10.24 13.53
C ARG A 124 -9.35 9.79 12.10
N LEU A 125 -9.90 8.61 11.91
CA LEU A 125 -10.29 8.10 10.59
C LEU A 125 -11.33 8.99 9.93
N ASP A 126 -12.37 9.36 10.65
CA ASP A 126 -13.44 10.23 10.15
C ASP A 126 -12.89 11.62 9.78
N LEU A 127 -12.06 12.22 10.64
CA LEU A 127 -11.42 13.51 10.37
C LEU A 127 -10.48 13.43 9.15
N ALA A 128 -9.69 12.38 9.03
CA ALA A 128 -8.81 12.17 7.89
C ALA A 128 -9.62 12.04 6.59
N THR A 129 -10.70 11.26 6.62
CA THR A 129 -11.60 11.06 5.49
C THR A 129 -12.25 12.39 5.05
N ASP A 130 -12.69 13.20 6.01
CA ASP A 130 -13.27 14.53 5.74
C ASP A 130 -12.27 15.49 5.12
N ILE A 131 -11.05 15.52 5.62
CA ILE A 131 -9.97 16.37 5.07
C ILE A 131 -9.64 15.94 3.64
N LEU A 132 -9.42 14.64 3.41
CA LEU A 132 -9.15 14.10 2.08
C LEU A 132 -10.29 14.40 1.12
N THR A 133 -11.53 14.19 1.54
CA THR A 133 -12.72 14.47 0.72
C THR A 133 -12.81 15.94 0.33
N ARG A 134 -12.56 16.86 1.28
CA ARG A 134 -12.56 18.30 0.97
C ARG A 134 -11.43 18.72 0.05
N ALA A 135 -10.25 18.12 0.23
CA ALA A 135 -9.08 18.44 -0.59
C ALA A 135 -9.22 17.96 -2.03
N THR A 136 -9.88 16.83 -2.25
CA THR A 136 -9.97 16.15 -3.56
C THR A 136 -11.31 16.31 -4.26
N GLY A 137 -12.37 16.65 -3.51
CA GLY A 137 -13.74 16.66 -4.02
C GLY A 137 -14.41 15.28 -4.07
N GLN A 138 -13.71 14.21 -3.69
CA GLN A 138 -14.22 12.84 -3.67
C GLN A 138 -13.72 12.09 -2.44
N ARG A 139 -14.55 11.17 -1.94
CA ARG A 139 -14.18 10.31 -0.82
C ARG A 139 -13.13 9.28 -1.27
N PRO A 140 -12.02 9.09 -0.52
CA PRO A 140 -11.08 8.02 -0.82
C PRO A 140 -11.74 6.65 -0.63
N SER A 141 -11.48 5.73 -1.57
CA SER A 141 -11.98 4.35 -1.49
C SER A 141 -10.99 3.40 -0.83
N GLY A 142 -9.72 3.78 -0.73
CA GLY A 142 -8.66 2.97 -0.15
C GLY A 142 -7.97 3.61 1.03
N TRP A 143 -7.39 2.76 1.88
CA TRP A 143 -6.61 3.14 3.04
C TRP A 143 -5.30 2.36 3.10
N PHE A 144 -4.22 3.06 3.38
CA PHE A 144 -2.89 2.48 3.61
C PHE A 144 -2.46 2.67 5.06
N CYS A 145 -1.60 1.79 5.53
CA CYS A 145 -0.94 1.86 6.83
C CYS A 145 0.56 1.59 6.62
N LEU A 146 1.19 2.36 5.71
CA LEU A 146 2.58 2.15 5.30
C LEU A 146 3.57 2.41 6.44
N PRO A 147 4.81 1.92 6.34
CA PRO A 147 5.85 2.22 7.31
C PRO A 147 6.21 3.71 7.32
N ARG A 148 6.61 4.24 8.49
CA ARG A 148 7.16 5.59 8.62
C ARG A 148 8.66 5.60 8.33
N GLN A 149 9.20 6.75 7.93
CA GLN A 149 10.58 6.87 7.42
C GLN A 149 11.65 6.31 8.37
N ASP A 150 11.58 6.58 9.67
CA ASP A 150 12.57 6.11 10.64
C ASP A 150 12.03 4.96 11.52
N ASP A 151 10.88 4.39 11.16
CA ASP A 151 10.24 3.29 11.86
C ASP A 151 10.10 2.07 10.94
N PRO A 152 11.18 1.27 10.82
CA PRO A 152 11.25 0.19 9.84
C PRO A 152 10.25 -0.94 10.08
N PHE A 153 9.66 -1.04 11.24
CA PHE A 153 8.69 -2.09 11.53
C PHE A 153 7.25 -1.63 11.45
N ALA A 154 7.02 -0.36 11.10
CA ALA A 154 5.69 0.26 11.01
C ALA A 154 4.83 -0.01 12.26
N GLY A 155 5.49 -0.11 13.41
CA GLY A 155 4.83 -0.40 14.67
C GLY A 155 3.69 0.59 14.91
N GLY A 156 2.48 0.09 15.12
CA GLY A 156 1.34 0.91 15.45
C GLY A 156 0.62 1.61 14.31
N THR A 157 0.95 1.36 13.05
CA THR A 157 0.15 1.89 11.92
C THR A 157 -1.20 1.18 11.77
N ILE A 158 -1.35 0.02 12.40
CA ILE A 158 -2.58 -0.76 12.49
C ILE A 158 -2.87 -1.07 13.96
N SER A 159 -4.09 -0.87 14.41
CA SER A 159 -4.62 -1.36 15.68
C SER A 159 -5.48 -2.62 15.47
N ARG A 160 -5.93 -3.21 16.57
CA ARG A 160 -6.93 -4.28 16.53
C ARG A 160 -8.31 -3.82 16.02
N HIS A 161 -8.54 -2.52 15.93
CA HIS A 161 -9.82 -1.94 15.52
C HIS A 161 -9.82 -1.46 14.07
N THR A 162 -8.63 -1.23 13.48
CA THR A 162 -8.47 -0.57 12.18
C THR A 162 -9.35 -1.19 11.09
N MET A 163 -9.31 -2.52 10.93
CA MET A 163 -10.04 -3.18 9.84
C MET A 163 -11.55 -3.07 10.01
N ASP A 164 -12.06 -3.23 11.23
CA ASP A 164 -13.49 -3.05 11.51
C ASP A 164 -13.93 -1.60 11.24
N LEU A 165 -13.10 -0.63 11.66
CA LEU A 165 -13.38 0.79 11.43
C LEU A 165 -13.37 1.17 9.96
N LEU A 166 -12.45 0.60 9.17
CA LEU A 166 -12.41 0.81 7.71
C LEU A 166 -13.66 0.26 7.02
N ILE A 167 -14.08 -0.95 7.40
CA ILE A 167 -15.31 -1.57 6.88
C ILE A 167 -16.53 -0.71 7.24
N ASP A 168 -16.67 -0.30 8.51
CA ASP A 168 -17.78 0.54 8.97
C ASP A 168 -17.80 1.91 8.29
N ALA A 169 -16.64 2.44 8.00
CA ALA A 169 -16.49 3.68 7.26
C ALA A 169 -16.70 3.53 5.75
N GLY A 170 -16.87 2.31 5.22
CA GLY A 170 -17.14 2.05 3.81
C GLY A 170 -15.93 2.15 2.89
N TYR A 171 -14.73 1.88 3.41
CA TYR A 171 -13.54 1.71 2.57
C TYR A 171 -13.61 0.40 1.78
N GLU A 172 -13.25 0.45 0.50
CA GLU A 172 -13.32 -0.70 -0.41
C GLU A 172 -12.12 -1.64 -0.21
N TYR A 173 -10.94 -1.09 0.12
CA TYR A 173 -9.73 -1.87 0.29
C TYR A 173 -8.75 -1.25 1.29
N MET A 174 -7.85 -2.09 1.75
CA MET A 174 -6.66 -1.73 2.53
C MET A 174 -5.41 -2.12 1.76
N GLY A 175 -4.38 -1.26 1.76
CA GLY A 175 -3.22 -1.37 0.87
C GLY A 175 -2.01 -2.13 1.43
N ASN A 176 -2.13 -2.81 2.57
CA ASN A 176 -0.99 -3.44 3.28
C ASN A 176 -1.17 -4.95 3.46
N GLY A 177 -1.64 -5.65 2.44
CA GLY A 177 -1.80 -7.10 2.49
C GLY A 177 -0.46 -7.84 2.49
N LEU A 178 -0.23 -8.69 3.49
CA LEU A 178 1.01 -9.46 3.65
C LEU A 178 0.79 -10.99 3.53
N ALA A 179 -0.45 -11.43 3.31
CA ALA A 179 -0.76 -12.85 3.35
C ALA A 179 -0.64 -13.56 2.00
N ASP A 180 -0.74 -12.84 0.89
CA ASP A 180 -0.64 -13.41 -0.45
C ASP A 180 -0.03 -12.37 -1.42
N ASP A 181 0.43 -12.85 -2.59
CA ASP A 181 0.94 -12.04 -3.71
C ASP A 181 -0.14 -11.74 -4.78
N VAL A 182 -1.40 -11.92 -4.43
CA VAL A 182 -2.59 -11.39 -5.09
C VAL A 182 -3.51 -10.74 -4.06
N PRO A 183 -4.51 -9.93 -4.45
CA PRO A 183 -5.49 -9.42 -3.51
C PRO A 183 -6.17 -10.56 -2.75
N HIS A 184 -6.37 -10.37 -1.46
CA HIS A 184 -6.95 -11.38 -0.57
C HIS A 184 -7.85 -10.70 0.46
N TYR A 185 -8.69 -11.47 1.15
CA TYR A 185 -9.64 -10.90 2.10
C TYR A 185 -9.10 -10.97 3.53
N TRP A 186 -9.07 -9.84 4.19
CA TRP A 186 -8.85 -9.77 5.63
C TRP A 186 -10.20 -9.87 6.34
N GLY A 187 -10.51 -11.03 6.88
CA GLY A 187 -11.72 -11.23 7.65
C GLY A 187 -11.63 -10.60 9.04
N THR A 188 -12.71 -9.95 9.46
CA THR A 188 -12.85 -9.41 10.81
C THR A 188 -13.88 -10.15 11.65
N ASP A 189 -14.80 -10.86 10.99
CA ASP A 189 -15.74 -11.78 11.62
C ASP A 189 -16.00 -12.96 10.67
N PHE A 190 -15.61 -14.13 11.13
CA PHE A 190 -15.74 -15.36 10.36
C PHE A 190 -17.18 -15.80 10.13
N ALA A 191 -18.01 -15.67 11.16
CA ALA A 191 -19.40 -16.16 11.11
C ALA A 191 -20.24 -15.38 10.10
N SER A 192 -20.07 -14.05 10.06
CA SER A 192 -20.76 -13.17 9.11
C SER A 192 -20.00 -12.96 7.80
N ARG A 193 -18.79 -13.53 7.66
CA ARG A 193 -17.86 -13.29 6.54
C ARG A 193 -17.56 -11.80 6.33
N ARG A 194 -17.55 -11.06 7.41
CA ARG A 194 -17.21 -9.64 7.39
C ARG A 194 -15.71 -9.50 7.09
N ALA A 195 -15.38 -8.86 5.98
CA ALA A 195 -14.02 -8.76 5.49
C ALA A 195 -13.78 -7.45 4.74
N ILE A 196 -12.52 -7.03 4.67
CA ILE A 196 -12.05 -5.99 3.75
C ILE A 196 -11.05 -6.61 2.78
N LEU A 197 -11.02 -6.12 1.54
CA LEU A 197 -10.00 -6.56 0.60
C LEU A 197 -8.65 -5.97 0.97
N ALA A 198 -7.62 -6.80 1.06
CA ALA A 198 -6.24 -6.40 1.26
C ALA A 198 -5.47 -6.55 -0.05
N LEU A 199 -4.81 -5.47 -0.50
CA LEU A 199 -3.95 -5.50 -1.66
C LEU A 199 -2.52 -5.84 -1.26
N PRO A 200 -1.77 -6.63 -2.06
CA PRO A 200 -0.42 -7.05 -1.74
C PRO A 200 0.52 -5.87 -1.47
N TYR A 201 1.31 -6.00 -0.42
CA TYR A 201 2.40 -5.10 -0.08
C TYR A 201 3.66 -5.89 0.23
N TYR A 202 4.74 -5.53 -0.42
CA TYR A 202 6.04 -6.18 -0.22
C TYR A 202 7.01 -5.22 0.43
N TYR A 203 7.16 -5.30 1.74
CA TYR A 203 8.08 -4.44 2.48
C TYR A 203 9.53 -4.53 1.96
N HIS A 204 9.97 -5.68 1.49
CA HIS A 204 11.31 -5.89 0.94
C HIS A 204 11.49 -5.33 -0.48
N PHE A 205 10.43 -4.83 -1.12
CA PHE A 205 10.46 -4.12 -2.40
C PHE A 205 10.05 -2.65 -2.27
N ASP A 206 9.74 -2.21 -1.08
CA ASP A 206 9.56 -0.82 -0.74
C ASP A 206 10.92 -0.11 -0.83
N ASP A 207 11.01 0.93 -1.65
CA ASP A 207 12.26 1.63 -1.92
C ASP A 207 12.87 2.27 -0.67
N GLN A 208 12.03 2.77 0.22
CA GLN A 208 12.45 3.36 1.48
C GLN A 208 13.12 2.35 2.40
N TRP A 209 12.53 1.16 2.54
CA TRP A 209 13.10 0.08 3.33
C TRP A 209 14.46 -0.34 2.79
N PHE A 210 14.54 -0.49 1.48
CA PHE A 210 15.74 -0.94 0.83
C PHE A 210 16.85 0.12 0.84
N LEU A 211 16.50 1.39 0.60
CA LEU A 211 17.47 2.46 0.38
C LEU A 211 17.80 3.27 1.64
N LEU A 212 16.88 3.38 2.61
CA LEU A 212 17.04 4.30 3.75
C LEU A 212 17.24 3.60 5.10
N PHE A 213 16.86 2.34 5.25
CA PHE A 213 16.90 1.66 6.54
C PHE A 213 18.13 0.80 6.84
N PRO A 214 19.05 0.51 5.90
CA PRO A 214 20.26 -0.19 6.27
C PRO A 214 21.09 0.68 7.21
N ARG A 215 21.13 0.32 8.47
CA ARG A 215 22.04 0.94 9.42
C ARG A 215 23.43 0.32 9.31
N LYS A 216 24.48 1.14 9.31
CA LYS A 216 25.89 0.74 9.38
C LYS A 216 26.45 0.04 8.14
N GLY A 217 26.24 0.58 6.95
CA GLY A 217 26.96 0.15 5.76
C GLY A 217 26.73 -1.31 5.42
N THR A 218 25.49 -1.75 5.44
CA THR A 218 25.11 -3.13 5.08
C THR A 218 25.22 -3.42 3.58
N GLY A 219 25.48 -2.39 2.76
CA GLY A 219 25.52 -2.51 1.29
C GLY A 219 24.13 -2.54 0.64
N LEU A 220 23.06 -2.46 1.42
CA LEU A 220 21.68 -2.48 0.90
C LEU A 220 21.26 -1.15 0.26
N GLU A 221 22.05 -0.12 0.45
CA GLU A 221 21.89 1.19 -0.20
C GLU A 221 22.23 1.20 -1.70
N HIS A 222 22.70 0.08 -2.24
CA HIS A 222 22.93 -0.07 -3.67
C HIS A 222 21.61 -0.21 -4.43
N ALA A 223 21.24 0.83 -5.13
CA ALA A 223 19.98 0.89 -5.88
C ALA A 223 19.87 -0.22 -6.93
N ASP A 224 20.99 -0.66 -7.52
CA ASP A 224 21.05 -1.79 -8.46
C ASP A 224 20.55 -3.10 -7.86
N ASP A 225 20.73 -3.31 -6.56
CA ASP A 225 20.23 -4.51 -5.89
C ASP A 225 18.70 -4.50 -5.79
N LEU A 226 18.10 -3.34 -5.50
CA LEU A 226 16.65 -3.18 -5.54
C LEU A 226 16.11 -3.44 -6.94
N PHE A 227 16.72 -2.87 -7.96
CA PHE A 227 16.36 -3.09 -9.36
C PHE A 227 16.41 -4.58 -9.75
N ARG A 228 17.48 -5.29 -9.38
CA ARG A 228 17.60 -6.73 -9.64
C ARG A 228 16.49 -7.53 -8.95
N ASN A 229 16.15 -7.17 -7.72
CA ASN A 229 15.08 -7.83 -6.96
C ASN A 229 13.72 -7.55 -7.59
N TRP A 230 13.42 -6.30 -7.93
CA TRP A 230 12.17 -5.95 -8.62
C TRP A 230 12.01 -6.71 -9.93
N ARG A 231 13.08 -6.78 -10.73
CA ARG A 231 13.06 -7.48 -11.99
C ARG A 231 12.84 -8.98 -11.82
N ALA A 232 13.57 -9.61 -10.91
CA ALA A 232 13.45 -11.04 -10.65
C ALA A 232 12.04 -11.41 -10.16
N GLU A 233 11.48 -10.61 -9.26
CA GLU A 233 10.11 -10.82 -8.76
C GLU A 233 9.05 -10.56 -9.83
N PHE A 234 9.16 -9.47 -10.57
CA PHE A 234 8.24 -9.19 -11.68
C PHE A 234 8.25 -10.33 -12.70
N ASP A 235 9.42 -10.81 -13.11
CA ASP A 235 9.54 -11.92 -14.06
C ASP A 235 8.87 -13.20 -13.52
N ALA A 236 9.03 -13.49 -12.22
CA ALA A 236 8.38 -14.62 -11.56
C ALA A 236 6.86 -14.45 -11.51
N GLN A 237 6.36 -13.30 -11.09
CA GLN A 237 4.92 -13.03 -11.01
C GLN A 237 4.26 -12.99 -12.39
N TYR A 238 4.92 -12.43 -13.38
CA TYR A 238 4.45 -12.48 -14.76
C TYR A 238 4.34 -13.91 -15.28
N LYS A 239 5.32 -14.77 -15.00
CA LYS A 239 5.29 -16.20 -15.37
C LYS A 239 4.12 -16.93 -14.72
N ARG A 240 3.85 -16.66 -13.44
CA ARG A 240 2.77 -17.25 -12.65
C ARG A 240 1.40 -16.67 -12.97
N GLY A 241 1.31 -15.48 -13.58
CA GLY A 241 0.06 -14.79 -13.83
C GLY A 241 -0.49 -14.04 -12.61
N ARG A 242 0.37 -13.63 -11.68
CA ARG A 242 -0.01 -13.00 -10.43
C ARG A 242 0.21 -11.49 -10.44
N GLN A 243 0.40 -10.86 -9.29
CA GLN A 243 0.56 -9.41 -9.15
C GLN A 243 1.98 -9.06 -8.70
N PHE A 244 2.51 -7.99 -9.24
CA PHE A 244 3.67 -7.29 -8.70
C PHE A 244 3.24 -5.92 -8.16
N SER A 245 3.61 -5.62 -6.93
CA SER A 245 3.32 -4.34 -6.27
C SER A 245 4.61 -3.66 -5.85
N MET A 246 4.70 -2.35 -6.04
CA MET A 246 5.83 -1.56 -5.56
C MET A 246 5.35 -0.32 -4.82
N VAL A 247 6.10 0.10 -3.82
CA VAL A 247 5.90 1.37 -3.10
C VAL A 247 7.10 2.25 -3.33
N LEU A 248 6.84 3.49 -3.73
CA LEU A 248 7.84 4.50 -4.05
C LEU A 248 7.67 5.71 -3.14
N HIS A 249 8.80 6.25 -2.67
CA HIS A 249 8.84 7.47 -1.87
C HIS A 249 9.58 8.55 -2.66
N PRO A 250 8.98 9.71 -2.93
CA PRO A 250 9.63 10.79 -3.69
C PRO A 250 10.97 11.22 -3.11
N GLY A 251 11.10 11.20 -1.76
CA GLY A 251 12.35 11.52 -1.07
C GLY A 251 13.45 10.46 -1.24
N ALA A 252 13.07 9.20 -1.44
CA ALA A 252 14.01 8.12 -1.68
C ALA A 252 14.31 7.93 -3.17
N MET A 253 13.28 7.87 -4.01
CA MET A 253 13.39 7.54 -5.44
C MET A 253 13.71 8.74 -6.32
N GLY A 254 13.41 9.97 -5.91
CA GLY A 254 13.54 11.18 -6.72
C GLY A 254 14.97 11.61 -7.10
N TRP A 255 15.99 10.81 -6.80
CA TRP A 255 17.39 11.10 -7.11
C TRP A 255 17.80 10.51 -8.46
N GLY A 256 18.58 11.26 -9.25
CA GLY A 256 18.87 10.95 -10.64
C GLY A 256 19.27 9.50 -10.95
N HIS A 257 20.19 8.91 -10.19
CA HIS A 257 20.62 7.52 -10.41
C HIS A 257 19.52 6.49 -10.08
N ARG A 258 18.68 6.78 -9.08
CA ARG A 258 17.55 5.91 -8.70
C ARG A 258 16.39 6.04 -9.67
N LEU A 259 16.12 7.25 -10.16
CA LEU A 259 15.16 7.46 -11.25
C LEU A 259 15.56 6.71 -12.51
N GLN A 260 16.86 6.68 -12.86
CA GLN A 260 17.34 5.88 -14.00
C GLN A 260 17.02 4.40 -13.82
N LEU A 261 17.24 3.85 -12.63
CA LEU A 261 16.90 2.45 -12.34
C LEU A 261 15.40 2.17 -12.41
N LEU A 262 14.58 3.12 -11.94
CA LEU A 262 13.12 3.02 -12.08
C LEU A 262 12.72 3.03 -13.57
N GLU A 263 13.32 3.89 -14.38
CA GLU A 263 13.09 3.93 -15.83
C GLU A 263 13.48 2.61 -16.49
N ASP A 264 14.65 2.06 -16.16
CA ASP A 264 15.12 0.78 -16.68
C ASP A 264 14.19 -0.37 -16.28
N PHE A 265 13.65 -0.34 -15.04
CA PHE A 265 12.66 -1.32 -14.60
C PHE A 265 11.33 -1.17 -15.35
N LEU A 266 10.81 0.05 -15.49
CA LEU A 266 9.56 0.28 -16.23
C LEU A 266 9.71 -0.04 -17.73
N ALA A 267 10.88 0.21 -18.30
CA ALA A 267 11.21 -0.23 -19.67
C ALA A 267 11.20 -1.75 -19.79
N HIS A 268 11.76 -2.47 -18.79
CA HIS A 268 11.69 -3.92 -18.74
C HIS A 268 10.24 -4.41 -18.69
N VAL A 269 9.41 -3.90 -17.77
CA VAL A 269 7.99 -4.25 -17.66
C VAL A 269 7.24 -4.02 -18.97
N ARG A 270 7.51 -2.89 -19.65
CA ARG A 270 6.88 -2.58 -20.95
C ARG A 270 7.22 -3.60 -22.05
N GLY A 271 8.32 -4.32 -21.93
CA GLY A 271 8.71 -5.41 -22.83
C GLY A 271 7.81 -6.66 -22.76
N PHE A 272 6.91 -6.75 -21.78
CA PHE A 272 6.05 -7.89 -21.56
C PHE A 272 4.60 -7.57 -21.98
N PRO A 273 4.00 -8.35 -22.91
CA PRO A 273 2.61 -8.13 -23.32
C PRO A 273 1.63 -8.53 -22.23
N GLY A 274 0.48 -7.87 -22.18
CA GLY A 274 -0.59 -8.23 -21.25
C GLY A 274 -0.26 -7.91 -19.78
N VAL A 275 0.45 -6.83 -19.54
CA VAL A 275 0.61 -6.25 -18.20
C VAL A 275 -0.48 -5.21 -18.00
N TRP A 276 -1.29 -5.40 -16.97
CA TRP A 276 -2.31 -4.45 -16.55
C TRP A 276 -1.77 -3.57 -15.41
N ASN A 277 -1.75 -2.26 -15.61
CA ASN A 277 -1.36 -1.29 -14.59
C ASN A 277 -2.55 -0.44 -14.14
N PRO A 278 -3.35 -0.89 -13.18
CA PRO A 278 -4.45 -0.13 -12.60
C PRO A 278 -4.02 0.76 -11.45
N THR A 279 -4.91 1.67 -11.03
CA THR A 279 -4.90 2.16 -9.65
C THR A 279 -5.28 1.05 -8.68
N SER A 280 -4.96 1.22 -7.40
CA SER A 280 -5.35 0.27 -6.35
C SER A 280 -6.87 0.10 -6.28
N ALA A 281 -7.65 1.18 -6.40
CA ALA A 281 -9.11 1.10 -6.44
C ALA A 281 -9.63 0.33 -7.65
N ALA A 282 -9.05 0.53 -8.82
CA ALA A 282 -9.45 -0.23 -10.02
C ALA A 282 -9.11 -1.72 -9.87
N CYS A 283 -7.95 -2.04 -9.31
CA CYS A 283 -7.56 -3.41 -8.98
C CYS A 283 -8.54 -4.04 -7.97
N ALA A 284 -8.86 -3.32 -6.90
CA ALA A 284 -9.75 -3.79 -5.85
C ALA A 284 -11.17 -4.08 -6.39
N ARG A 285 -11.74 -3.16 -7.17
CA ARG A 285 -13.07 -3.33 -7.74
C ARG A 285 -13.14 -4.51 -8.71
N TYR A 286 -12.12 -4.66 -9.56
CA TYR A 286 -12.03 -5.82 -10.44
C TYR A 286 -11.97 -7.12 -9.65
N TRP A 287 -11.13 -7.17 -8.61
CA TRP A 287 -10.97 -8.35 -7.80
C TRP A 287 -12.25 -8.72 -7.06
N GLN A 288 -12.90 -7.77 -6.41
CA GLN A 288 -14.16 -7.97 -5.69
C GLN A 288 -15.30 -8.45 -6.62
N ALA A 289 -15.33 -7.95 -7.85
CA ALA A 289 -16.31 -8.38 -8.85
C ALA A 289 -16.03 -9.79 -9.37
N THR A 290 -14.75 -10.17 -9.51
CA THR A 290 -14.35 -11.47 -10.07
C THR A 290 -14.27 -12.56 -9.00
N TYR A 291 -13.86 -12.19 -7.80
CA TYR A 291 -13.64 -13.08 -6.66
C TYR A 291 -14.35 -12.54 -5.40
N PRO A 292 -15.69 -12.50 -5.38
CA PRO A 292 -16.44 -11.92 -4.26
C PRO A 292 -16.23 -12.71 -2.96
N ALA A 293 -16.10 -12.01 -1.83
CA ALA A 293 -15.85 -12.60 -0.52
C ALA A 293 -16.84 -13.71 -0.14
N GLY A 294 -18.12 -13.56 -0.54
CA GLY A 294 -19.15 -14.55 -0.28
C GLY A 294 -18.84 -15.95 -0.86
N GLU A 295 -18.09 -16.01 -1.95
CA GLU A 295 -17.75 -17.25 -2.66
C GLU A 295 -16.30 -17.70 -2.42
N TYR A 296 -15.38 -16.72 -2.34
CA TYR A 296 -13.93 -16.98 -2.37
C TYR A 296 -13.25 -16.88 -1.02
N LEU A 297 -13.81 -16.17 -0.04
CA LEU A 297 -13.29 -16.20 1.32
C LEU A 297 -13.57 -17.56 1.94
N LYS A 298 -12.62 -18.47 1.80
CA LYS A 298 -12.63 -19.80 2.40
C LYS A 298 -11.60 -19.80 3.51
N LEU A 299 -12.06 -20.18 4.69
CA LEU A 299 -11.21 -20.28 5.85
C LEU A 299 -11.13 -21.77 6.24
N GLU A 300 -9.93 -22.24 6.45
CA GLU A 300 -9.71 -23.55 7.07
C GLU A 300 -9.56 -23.35 8.58
N PRO A 301 -9.92 -24.35 9.40
CA PRO A 301 -9.67 -24.28 10.82
C PRO A 301 -8.19 -24.00 11.07
N SER A 302 -7.89 -23.00 11.89
CA SER A 302 -6.51 -22.67 12.26
C SER A 302 -5.89 -23.84 13.01
N VAL A 303 -4.70 -24.26 12.61
CA VAL A 303 -3.92 -25.26 13.34
C VAL A 303 -3.64 -24.87 14.81
N TRP A 304 -3.73 -23.58 15.11
CA TRP A 304 -3.55 -23.03 16.44
C TRP A 304 -4.76 -23.26 17.37
N GLN A 305 -5.96 -23.40 16.81
CA GLN A 305 -7.17 -23.66 17.59
C GLN A 305 -7.20 -25.05 18.20
N ASP A 306 -6.55 -26.02 17.52
CA ASP A 306 -6.54 -27.43 17.92
C ASP A 306 -5.40 -27.77 18.90
N HIS A 307 -4.56 -26.80 19.25
CA HIS A 307 -3.43 -27.00 20.16
C HIS A 307 -3.67 -26.34 21.49
N PRO A 308 -4.01 -27.09 22.55
CA PRO A 308 -4.12 -26.56 23.90
C PRO A 308 -2.81 -25.86 24.32
N GLY A 309 -2.88 -24.59 24.69
CA GLY A 309 -1.71 -23.80 25.05
C GLY A 309 -1.05 -23.08 23.87
N SER A 310 -1.64 -23.08 22.68
CA SER A 310 -1.25 -22.16 21.60
C SER A 310 -1.39 -20.71 22.07
N LEU A 311 -0.57 -19.82 21.51
CA LEU A 311 -0.54 -18.39 21.87
C LEU A 311 -1.70 -17.57 21.29
N SER A 312 -2.79 -18.23 20.92
CA SER A 312 -4.01 -17.59 20.41
C SER A 312 -4.78 -16.85 21.50
#